data_10fad011f60f36fec8ed94e2112b4fa1
#
_entry.id   10fad011f60f36fec8ed94e2112b4fa1
#
_cell.length_a   1.000
_cell.length_b   1.000
_cell.length_c   1.000
_cell.angle_alpha   90.00
_cell.angle_beta   90.00
_cell.angle_gamma   90.00
#
_symmetry.space_group_name_H-M   'P 1'
#
loop_
_entity.id
_entity.type
_entity.pdbx_description
1 polymer ?
#
loop_
_entity_poly.entity_id
_entity_poly.type
_entity_poly.pdbx_seq_one_letter_code
_entity_poly.pdbx_strand_id
1 'polypeptide(L)'
;TDKIRAPRLEINIAKMKVMGTDGCNYINGGIKTLTNSELVFGPVAGTKKMCFDMNVPDKFNAILSQVRSYKIAELKLTLCDGQGRILAVLKKGD
;
A
#
# COMPACT_ATOMS: atom_id res chain seq x y z
N THR A 1 6.06 -1.61 -24.02
CA THR A 1 5.77 -2.18 -22.70
C THR A 1 6.32 -1.30 -21.60
N ASP A 2 5.53 -1.04 -20.61
CA ASP A 2 5.94 -0.19 -19.51
C ASP A 2 6.83 -0.95 -18.53
N LYS A 3 7.81 -0.24 -18.01
CA LYS A 3 8.64 -0.79 -16.96
C LYS A 3 7.88 -0.73 -15.64
N ILE A 4 8.10 -1.73 -14.80
CA ILE A 4 7.55 -1.74 -13.45
C ILE A 4 8.35 -0.79 -12.59
N ARG A 5 7.67 0.06 -11.85
CA ARG A 5 8.28 1.00 -10.92
C ARG A 5 8.11 0.47 -9.51
N ALA A 6 8.83 1.06 -8.57
CA ALA A 6 8.65 0.70 -7.17
C ALA A 6 7.24 1.10 -6.71
N PRO A 7 6.55 0.25 -5.95
CA PRO A 7 5.25 0.61 -5.37
C PRO A 7 5.37 1.82 -4.46
N ARG A 8 4.33 2.65 -4.47
CA ARG A 8 4.28 3.87 -3.66
C ARG A 8 2.88 4.06 -3.13
N LEU A 9 2.77 4.55 -1.91
CA LEU A 9 1.50 4.87 -1.29
C LEU A 9 1.49 6.31 -0.81
N GLU A 10 0.36 6.95 -0.97
CA GLU A 10 0.07 8.26 -0.43
C GLU A 10 -1.20 8.14 0.40
N ILE A 11 -1.09 8.48 1.68
CA ILE A 11 -2.19 8.32 2.61
C ILE A 11 -2.71 9.69 3.00
N ASN A 12 -3.99 9.93 2.74
CA ASN A 12 -4.65 11.17 3.11
C ASN A 12 -5.49 10.90 4.36
N ILE A 13 -4.96 11.30 5.51
CA ILE A 13 -5.60 11.03 6.80
C ILE A 13 -6.93 11.77 6.92
N ALA A 14 -6.96 13.03 6.48
CA ALA A 14 -8.17 13.85 6.60
C ALA A 14 -9.34 13.27 5.83
N LYS A 15 -9.09 12.68 4.68
CA LYS A 15 -10.13 12.09 3.83
C LYS A 15 -10.26 10.59 3.99
N MET A 16 -9.40 9.96 4.80
CA MET A 16 -9.38 8.51 4.99
C MET A 16 -9.28 7.79 3.65
N LYS A 17 -8.32 8.22 2.85
CA LYS A 17 -8.10 7.65 1.52
C LYS A 17 -6.64 7.31 1.30
N VAL A 18 -6.42 6.31 0.45
CA VAL A 18 -5.09 5.91 0.02
C VAL A 18 -5.06 5.94 -1.51
N MET A 19 -3.94 6.38 -2.05
CA MET A 19 -3.71 6.35 -3.49
C MET A 19 -2.23 6.12 -3.73
N GLY A 20 -1.89 5.71 -4.93
CA GLY A 20 -0.51 5.47 -5.28
C GLY A 20 -0.39 4.58 -6.50
N THR A 21 0.64 3.77 -6.50
CA THR A 21 0.87 2.82 -7.59
C THR A 21 1.38 1.50 -7.02
N ASP A 22 0.94 0.41 -7.62
CA ASP A 22 1.43 -0.93 -7.27
C ASP A 22 2.72 -1.29 -8.02
N GLY A 23 3.26 -0.34 -8.76
CA GLY A 23 4.42 -0.56 -9.62
C GLY A 23 4.06 -0.62 -11.09
N CYS A 24 2.81 -0.91 -11.40
CA CYS A 24 2.29 -0.98 -12.77
C CYS A 24 1.10 -0.05 -12.95
N ASN A 25 0.12 -0.15 -12.08
CA ASN A 25 -1.13 0.59 -12.20
C ASN A 25 -1.27 1.60 -11.07
N TYR A 26 -2.04 2.65 -11.33
CA TYR A 26 -2.49 3.54 -10.27
C TYR A 26 -3.55 2.83 -9.45
N ILE A 27 -3.47 3.01 -8.15
CA ILE A 27 -4.43 2.43 -7.21
C ILE A 27 -5.00 3.54 -6.34
N ASN A 28 -6.25 3.36 -5.90
CA ASN A 28 -6.87 4.24 -4.93
C ASN A 28 -7.92 3.46 -4.16
N GLY A 29 -8.16 3.90 -2.94
CA GLY A 29 -9.15 3.25 -2.10
C GLY A 29 -9.41 4.02 -0.84
N GLY A 30 -10.30 3.51 0.00
CA GLY A 30 -10.58 4.08 1.29
C GLY A 30 -9.76 3.42 2.38
N ILE A 31 -9.63 4.13 3.49
CA ILE A 31 -9.06 3.58 4.71
C ILE A 31 -10.23 3.25 5.63
N LYS A 32 -10.34 1.99 6.02
CA LYS A 32 -11.43 1.52 6.86
C LYS A 32 -11.17 1.84 8.34
N THR A 33 -9.93 1.65 8.78
CA THR A 33 -9.55 1.88 10.17
C THR A 33 -8.17 2.53 10.21
N LEU A 34 -8.04 3.58 11.01
CA LEU A 34 -6.75 4.23 11.22
C LEU A 34 -6.70 4.74 12.65
N THR A 35 -5.79 4.17 13.44
CA THR A 35 -5.50 4.61 14.80
C THR A 35 -4.00 4.83 14.94
N ASN A 36 -3.51 4.99 16.16
CA ASN A 36 -2.08 5.14 16.39
C ASN A 36 -1.26 3.89 16.02
N SER A 37 -1.91 2.75 15.93
CA SER A 37 -1.22 1.49 15.63
C SER A 37 -1.93 0.63 14.60
N GLU A 38 -3.23 0.87 14.38
CA GLU A 38 -4.02 0.06 13.46
C GLU A 38 -4.22 0.76 12.12
N LEU A 39 -4.13 -0.02 11.06
CA LEU A 39 -4.37 0.47 9.71
C LEU A 39 -5.01 -0.66 8.91
N VAL A 40 -6.24 -0.44 8.47
CA VAL A 40 -6.95 -1.40 7.63
C VAL A 40 -7.46 -0.65 6.41
N PHE A 41 -7.09 -1.15 5.24
CA PHE A 41 -7.58 -0.57 3.99
C PHE A 41 -8.91 -1.19 3.62
N GLY A 42 -9.80 -0.37 3.07
CA GLY A 42 -11.01 -0.85 2.42
C GLY A 42 -10.68 -1.36 1.02
N PRO A 43 -11.70 -1.59 0.18
CA PRO A 43 -11.45 -2.03 -1.18
C PRO A 43 -10.58 -1.02 -1.93
N VAL A 44 -9.62 -1.56 -2.67
CA VAL A 44 -8.69 -0.76 -3.47
C VAL A 44 -8.96 -1.04 -4.94
N ALA A 45 -9.24 0.02 -5.69
CA ALA A 45 -9.44 -0.06 -7.13
C ALA A 45 -8.17 0.39 -7.85
N GLY A 46 -8.00 -0.07 -9.07
CA GLY A 46 -6.83 0.31 -9.85
C GLY A 46 -7.10 0.27 -11.33
N THR A 47 -6.22 0.90 -12.10
CA THR A 47 -6.25 0.76 -13.55
C THR A 47 -5.87 -0.67 -13.93
N LYS A 48 -6.13 -1.06 -15.18
CA LYS A 48 -6.00 -2.46 -15.60
C LYS A 48 -4.92 -2.64 -16.66
N LYS A 49 -3.84 -1.89 -16.54
CA LYS A 49 -2.74 -2.02 -17.46
C LYS A 49 -1.94 -3.28 -17.14
N MET A 50 -1.42 -3.95 -18.18
CA MET A 50 -0.54 -5.10 -18.00
C MET A 50 0.89 -4.67 -18.24
N CYS A 51 1.75 -4.89 -17.26
CA CYS A 51 3.16 -4.63 -17.37
C CYS A 51 3.90 -5.92 -17.71
N PHE A 52 5.18 -5.80 -18.02
CA PHE A 52 6.00 -6.94 -18.43
C PHE A 52 6.01 -8.03 -17.36
N ASP A 53 6.12 -7.65 -16.09
CA ASP A 53 6.14 -8.58 -14.97
C ASP A 53 5.15 -8.09 -13.92
N MET A 54 4.14 -8.90 -13.64
CA MET A 54 3.10 -8.54 -12.68
C MET A 54 3.36 -9.08 -11.26
N ASN A 55 4.51 -9.70 -11.02
CA ASN A 55 4.79 -10.27 -9.69
C ASN A 55 4.79 -9.23 -8.58
N VAL A 56 5.45 -8.09 -8.79
CA VAL A 56 5.51 -7.04 -7.78
C VAL A 56 4.15 -6.37 -7.61
N PRO A 57 3.45 -5.94 -8.67
CA PRO A 57 2.10 -5.35 -8.50
C PRO A 57 1.12 -6.30 -7.81
N ASP A 58 1.07 -7.55 -8.22
CA ASP A 58 0.13 -8.51 -7.64
C ASP A 58 0.42 -8.74 -6.17
N LYS A 59 1.70 -8.87 -5.82
CA LYS A 59 2.10 -9.06 -4.42
C LYS A 59 1.78 -7.83 -3.58
N PHE A 60 2.01 -6.64 -4.12
CA PHE A 60 1.73 -5.40 -3.40
C PHE A 60 0.24 -5.26 -3.11
N ASN A 61 -0.60 -5.54 -4.10
CA ASN A 61 -2.05 -5.49 -3.90
C ASN A 61 -2.52 -6.53 -2.89
N ALA A 62 -1.94 -7.73 -2.90
CA ALA A 62 -2.26 -8.75 -1.92
C ALA A 62 -1.86 -8.30 -0.50
N ILE A 63 -0.71 -7.67 -0.37
CA ILE A 63 -0.24 -7.13 0.92
C ILE A 63 -1.23 -6.13 1.47
N LEU A 64 -1.72 -5.20 0.65
CA LEU A 64 -2.64 -4.16 1.12
C LEU A 64 -3.89 -4.75 1.78
N SER A 65 -4.38 -5.87 1.27
CA SER A 65 -5.57 -6.51 1.85
C SER A 65 -5.28 -7.22 3.18
N GLN A 66 -4.02 -7.44 3.52
CA GLN A 66 -3.62 -8.14 4.74
C GLN A 66 -3.17 -7.20 5.84
N VAL A 67 -2.99 -5.91 5.56
CA VAL A 67 -2.51 -4.95 6.55
C VAL A 67 -3.53 -4.78 7.67
N ARG A 68 -3.07 -4.85 8.91
CA ARG A 68 -3.89 -4.62 10.11
C ARG A 68 -3.26 -3.65 11.08
N SER A 69 -1.94 -3.49 11.04
CA SER A 69 -1.24 -2.57 11.91
C SER A 69 -0.05 -1.95 11.17
N TYR A 70 0.49 -0.89 11.76
CA TYR A 70 1.62 -0.20 11.15
C TYR A 70 2.49 0.43 12.23
N LYS A 71 3.71 0.77 11.83
CA LYS A 71 4.65 1.52 12.65
C LYS A 71 5.36 2.55 11.78
N ILE A 72 5.59 3.72 12.33
CA ILE A 72 6.38 4.76 11.66
C ILE A 72 7.60 5.04 12.51
N ALA A 73 8.78 4.87 11.95
CA ALA A 73 10.03 5.15 12.62
C ALA A 73 11.10 5.47 11.57
N GLU A 74 11.92 6.46 11.84
CA GLU A 74 13.07 6.81 11.00
C GLU A 74 12.69 7.01 9.52
N LEU A 75 11.57 7.67 9.29
CA LEU A 75 11.04 7.96 7.95
C LEU A 75 10.68 6.69 7.17
N LYS A 76 10.34 5.64 7.88
CA LYS A 76 9.87 4.39 7.27
C LYS A 76 8.49 4.03 7.81
N LEU A 77 7.66 3.54 6.92
CA LEU A 77 6.35 3.00 7.25
C LEU A 77 6.41 1.49 7.14
N THR A 78 6.22 0.80 8.26
CA THR A 78 6.21 -0.66 8.30
C THR A 78 4.76 -1.11 8.37
N LEU A 79 4.34 -1.93 7.41
CA LEU A 79 2.99 -2.50 7.36
C LEU A 79 3.03 -3.92 7.87
N CYS A 80 2.13 -4.25 8.79
CA CYS A 80 2.08 -5.56 9.43
C CYS A 80 0.71 -6.20 9.28
N ASP A 81 0.68 -7.54 9.34
CA ASP A 81 -0.58 -8.29 9.32
C ASP A 81 -1.18 -8.39 10.73
N GLY A 82 -2.28 -9.14 10.86
CA GLY A 82 -2.96 -9.30 12.14
C GLY A 82 -2.17 -10.08 13.19
N GLN A 83 -1.10 -10.73 12.78
CA GLN A 83 -0.23 -11.48 13.69
C GLN A 83 1.07 -10.73 14.00
N GLY A 84 1.17 -9.48 13.53
CA GLY A 84 2.34 -8.67 13.76
C GLY A 84 3.50 -8.94 12.82
N ARG A 85 3.30 -9.77 11.79
CA ARG A 85 4.37 -10.05 10.83
C ARG A 85 4.50 -8.89 9.85
N ILE A 86 5.74 -8.55 9.53
CA ILE A 86 6.02 -7.45 8.60
C ILE A 86 5.68 -7.88 7.18
N LEU A 87 4.79 -7.12 6.54
CA LEU A 87 4.40 -7.36 5.17
C LEU A 87 5.22 -6.52 4.19
N ALA A 88 5.50 -5.29 4.56
CA ALA A 88 6.26 -4.38 3.71
C ALA A 88 6.82 -3.23 4.52
N VAL A 89 7.90 -2.65 4.04
CA VAL A 89 8.48 -1.44 4.60
C VAL A 89 8.61 -0.43 3.48
N LEU A 90 8.00 0.75 3.68
CA LEU A 90 7.99 1.81 2.69
C LEU A 90 8.77 3.00 3.23
N LYS A 91 9.64 3.57 2.41
CA LYS A 91 10.33 4.80 2.76
C LYS A 91 9.38 5.99 2.59
N LYS A 92 9.49 6.96 3.48
CA LYS A 92 8.80 8.23 3.28
C LYS A 92 9.42 8.91 2.06
N GLY A 93 8.59 9.19 1.06
CA GLY A 93 9.03 9.91 -0.12
C GLY A 93 8.87 11.42 0.04
N ASP A 94 9.50 12.12 -0.85
CA ASP A 94 9.38 13.58 -0.92
C ASP A 94 8.18 14.00 -1.75
#